data_cd5f89e14363c2dc4a7681f2b8523052
#
_entry.id   cd5f89e14363c2dc4a7681f2b8523052
#
_cell.length_a   1.000
_cell.length_b   1.000
_cell.length_c   1.000
_cell.angle_alpha   90.00
_cell.angle_beta   90.00
_cell.angle_gamma   90.00
#
_symmetry.space_group_name_H-M   'P 1'
#
loop_
_entity.id
_entity.type
_entity.pdbx_description
1 polymer ?
#
loop_
_entity_poly.entity_id
_entity_poly.type
_entity_poly.pdbx_seq_one_letter_code
_entity_poly.pdbx_strand_id
1 'polypeptide(L)'
;MTRLDNLMIRTLSTLFLSLFILLTAGCASLQPGYETPVVTISSFETIPTDGLLPRFKIGLRIVNPNRTALELKGVSYTIALEGHKIMTGVSNDLPRIEAYGEGDVELNASVDMFSGIGLISDMIRNQKRDALNYSFKAKLDVGTFHPLIRVSKKGSLSLTAP
;
A
#
# COMPACT_ATOMS: atom_id res chain seq x y z
N MET A 1 -27.65 -7.78 -57.99
CA MET A 1 -26.41 -7.54 -57.21
C MET A 1 -26.69 -6.96 -55.82
N THR A 2 -27.70 -6.16 -55.58
CA THR A 2 -27.95 -5.45 -54.31
C THR A 2 -28.49 -6.27 -53.12
N ARG A 3 -29.07 -7.44 -53.32
CA ARG A 3 -29.62 -8.26 -52.21
C ARG A 3 -28.57 -9.09 -51.47
N LEU A 4 -27.60 -9.62 -52.20
CA LEU A 4 -26.50 -10.41 -51.63
C LEU A 4 -25.55 -9.53 -50.86
N ASP A 5 -25.27 -8.31 -51.33
CA ASP A 5 -24.39 -7.36 -50.65
C ASP A 5 -25.00 -6.88 -49.31
N ASN A 6 -26.31 -6.64 -49.28
CA ASN A 6 -27.01 -6.26 -48.04
C ASN A 6 -27.04 -7.42 -47.01
N LEU A 7 -27.16 -8.66 -47.45
CA LEU A 7 -27.14 -9.84 -46.58
C LEU A 7 -25.76 -10.02 -45.98
N MET A 8 -24.72 -9.86 -46.78
CA MET A 8 -23.31 -9.98 -46.35
C MET A 8 -22.92 -8.88 -45.38
N ILE A 9 -23.35 -7.65 -45.60
CA ILE A 9 -23.11 -6.52 -44.69
C ILE A 9 -23.83 -6.74 -43.35
N ARG A 10 -25.07 -7.24 -43.39
CA ARG A 10 -25.83 -7.53 -42.14
C ARG A 10 -25.19 -8.67 -41.33
N THR A 11 -24.73 -9.74 -41.97
CA THR A 11 -24.04 -10.84 -41.28
C THR A 11 -22.67 -10.39 -40.71
N LEU A 12 -21.92 -9.58 -41.43
CA LEU A 12 -20.67 -9.01 -40.98
C LEU A 12 -20.88 -8.07 -39.78
N SER A 13 -21.90 -7.23 -39.82
CA SER A 13 -22.24 -6.31 -38.72
C SER A 13 -22.71 -7.03 -37.48
N THR A 14 -23.49 -8.12 -37.60
CA THR A 14 -23.90 -8.92 -36.44
C THR A 14 -22.72 -9.72 -35.86
N LEU A 15 -21.80 -10.20 -36.68
CA LEU A 15 -20.58 -10.87 -36.22
C LEU A 15 -19.66 -9.90 -35.47
N PHE A 16 -19.51 -8.68 -35.97
CA PHE A 16 -18.71 -7.61 -35.33
C PHE A 16 -19.32 -7.16 -34.01
N LEU A 17 -20.65 -7.01 -33.96
CA LEU A 17 -21.37 -6.67 -32.75
C LEU A 17 -21.27 -7.77 -31.69
N SER A 18 -21.38 -9.04 -32.11
CA SER A 18 -21.21 -10.19 -31.22
C SER A 18 -19.79 -10.29 -30.67
N LEU A 19 -18.78 -10.07 -31.52
CA LEU A 19 -17.37 -10.04 -31.09
C LEU A 19 -17.07 -8.89 -30.13
N PHE A 20 -17.70 -7.74 -30.36
CA PHE A 20 -17.55 -6.56 -29.46
C PHE A 20 -18.16 -6.80 -28.08
N ILE A 21 -19.31 -7.48 -28.00
CA ILE A 21 -19.96 -7.86 -26.73
C ILE A 21 -19.13 -8.91 -25.98
N LEU A 22 -18.49 -9.86 -26.67
CA LEU A 22 -17.59 -10.82 -26.02
C LEU A 22 -16.33 -10.17 -25.45
N LEU A 23 -15.81 -9.12 -26.07
CA LEU A 23 -14.63 -8.38 -25.58
C LEU A 23 -14.91 -7.51 -24.35
N THR A 24 -16.17 -7.08 -24.14
CA THR A 24 -16.55 -6.29 -22.96
C THR A 24 -16.81 -7.13 -21.71
N ALA A 25 -16.97 -8.44 -21.83
CA ALA A 25 -17.18 -9.36 -20.69
C ALA A 25 -15.91 -9.69 -19.91
N GLY A 26 -14.74 -9.23 -20.35
CA GLY A 26 -13.42 -9.64 -19.83
C GLY A 26 -12.93 -8.96 -18.54
N CYS A 27 -13.66 -8.06 -17.90
CA CYS A 27 -13.16 -7.29 -16.75
C CYS A 27 -13.74 -7.69 -15.38
N ALA A 28 -14.36 -8.84 -15.23
CA ALA A 28 -15.03 -9.24 -13.98
C ALA A 28 -14.31 -10.40 -13.24
N SER A 29 -12.98 -10.45 -13.22
CA SER A 29 -12.26 -11.49 -12.48
C SER A 29 -11.51 -10.96 -11.26
N LEU A 30 -12.17 -10.17 -10.44
CA LEU A 30 -11.80 -10.06 -9.05
C LEU A 30 -12.48 -11.23 -8.34
N GLN A 31 -11.72 -12.06 -7.64
CA GLN A 31 -12.25 -13.23 -6.92
C GLN A 31 -13.47 -12.80 -6.11
N PRO A 32 -14.68 -13.33 -6.40
CA PRO A 32 -15.86 -12.97 -5.63
C PRO A 32 -15.64 -13.41 -4.19
N GLY A 33 -15.74 -12.45 -3.25
CA GLY A 33 -15.53 -12.69 -1.82
C GLY A 33 -14.09 -12.49 -1.32
N TYR A 34 -13.18 -11.89 -2.11
CA TYR A 34 -11.90 -11.45 -1.57
C TYR A 34 -12.08 -10.18 -0.73
N GLU A 35 -11.69 -10.27 0.52
CA GLU A 35 -11.68 -9.15 1.46
C GLU A 35 -10.27 -8.59 1.61
N THR A 36 -10.16 -7.26 1.64
CA THR A 36 -8.86 -6.62 1.81
C THR A 36 -8.30 -6.91 3.20
N PRO A 37 -7.09 -7.48 3.33
CA PRO A 37 -6.45 -7.71 4.60
C PRO A 37 -6.35 -6.45 5.46
N VAL A 38 -6.52 -6.63 6.77
CA VAL A 38 -6.42 -5.53 7.73
C VAL A 38 -4.97 -5.41 8.18
N VAL A 39 -4.40 -4.21 8.05
CA VAL A 39 -3.02 -3.93 8.46
C VAL A 39 -3.01 -2.85 9.53
N THR A 40 -2.36 -3.14 10.66
CA THR A 40 -2.20 -2.22 11.78
C THR A 40 -0.71 -2.09 12.15
N ILE A 41 -0.32 -0.92 12.67
CA ILE A 41 1.01 -0.75 13.26
C ILE A 41 0.94 -1.34 14.66
N SER A 42 1.79 -2.34 14.95
CA SER A 42 1.86 -3.04 16.23
C SER A 42 2.97 -2.49 17.14
N SER A 43 4.10 -2.04 16.54
CA SER A 43 5.21 -1.47 17.31
C SER A 43 5.96 -0.41 16.51
N PHE A 44 6.67 0.46 17.24
CA PHE A 44 7.60 1.44 16.69
C PHE A 44 8.76 1.59 17.67
N GLU A 45 9.95 1.12 17.27
CA GLU A 45 11.11 1.04 18.14
C GLU A 45 12.33 1.68 17.47
N THR A 46 13.21 2.27 18.28
CA THR A 46 14.52 2.73 17.82
C THR A 46 15.53 1.56 17.86
N ILE A 47 16.31 1.42 16.79
CA ILE A 47 17.39 0.42 16.73
C ILE A 47 18.71 1.15 17.03
N PRO A 48 19.53 0.65 17.98
CA PRO A 48 20.89 1.15 18.18
C PRO A 48 21.66 1.13 16.85
N THR A 49 22.40 2.20 16.58
CA THR A 49 23.23 2.32 15.38
C THR A 49 24.54 3.02 15.73
N ASP A 50 25.63 2.58 15.12
CA ASP A 50 26.94 3.25 15.21
C ASP A 50 27.03 4.48 14.29
N GLY A 51 25.97 4.72 13.48
CA GLY A 51 25.88 5.85 12.55
C GLY A 51 25.25 7.10 13.17
N LEU A 52 25.41 8.23 12.47
CA LEU A 52 24.84 9.53 12.89
C LEU A 52 23.32 9.58 12.77
N LEU A 53 22.72 8.67 12.00
CA LEU A 53 21.28 8.67 11.72
C LEU A 53 20.58 7.58 12.51
N PRO A 54 19.48 7.90 13.19
CA PRO A 54 18.68 6.90 13.88
C PRO A 54 18.04 5.94 12.87
N ARG A 55 17.97 4.67 13.27
CA ARG A 55 17.22 3.62 12.56
C ARG A 55 16.04 3.20 13.40
N PHE A 56 14.98 2.79 12.74
CA PHE A 56 13.74 2.40 13.39
C PHE A 56 13.27 1.04 12.90
N LYS A 57 12.66 0.30 13.80
CA LYS A 57 11.92 -0.92 13.51
C LYS A 57 10.44 -0.64 13.68
N ILE A 58 9.67 -1.00 12.67
CA ILE A 58 8.22 -0.79 12.64
C ILE A 58 7.57 -2.15 12.51
N GLY A 59 6.80 -2.55 13.51
CA GLY A 59 5.98 -3.75 13.46
C GLY A 59 4.65 -3.46 12.78
N LEU A 60 4.26 -4.33 11.86
CA LEU A 60 2.93 -4.36 11.28
C LEU A 60 2.28 -5.68 11.59
N ARG A 61 1.06 -5.65 12.11
CA ARG A 61 0.20 -6.83 12.23
C ARG A 61 -0.76 -6.86 11.06
N ILE A 62 -0.83 -8.00 10.36
CA ILE A 62 -1.66 -8.22 9.19
C ILE A 62 -2.62 -9.36 9.51
N VAL A 63 -3.92 -9.10 9.37
CA VAL A 63 -4.98 -10.09 9.51
C VAL A 63 -5.52 -10.42 8.12
N ASN A 64 -5.53 -11.70 7.77
CA ASN A 64 -6.04 -12.20 6.52
C ASN A 64 -7.48 -12.74 6.70
N PRO A 65 -8.53 -12.01 6.28
CA PRO A 65 -9.90 -12.47 6.41
C PRO A 65 -10.30 -13.50 5.33
N ASN A 66 -9.38 -13.86 4.44
CA ASN A 66 -9.67 -14.69 3.29
C ASN A 66 -9.43 -16.18 3.55
N ARG A 67 -10.15 -17.02 2.80
CA ARG A 67 -10.00 -18.49 2.82
C ARG A 67 -8.72 -19.00 2.14
N THR A 68 -7.97 -18.11 1.48
CA THR A 68 -6.69 -18.41 0.83
C THR A 68 -5.56 -17.74 1.60
N ALA A 69 -4.43 -18.40 1.70
CA ALA A 69 -3.25 -17.84 2.33
C ALA A 69 -2.75 -16.61 1.54
N LEU A 70 -2.22 -15.63 2.26
CA LEU A 70 -1.69 -14.40 1.73
C LEU A 70 -0.16 -14.52 1.62
N GLU A 71 0.34 -14.55 0.39
CA GLU A 71 1.77 -14.55 0.11
C GLU A 71 2.24 -13.11 -0.17
N LEU A 72 2.92 -12.52 0.79
CA LEU A 72 3.50 -11.19 0.64
C LEU A 72 4.78 -11.30 -0.18
N LYS A 73 4.85 -10.61 -1.33
CA LYS A 73 6.02 -10.60 -2.22
C LYS A 73 6.94 -9.41 -1.93
N GLY A 74 6.39 -8.33 -1.42
CA GLY A 74 7.12 -7.13 -1.11
C GLY A 74 6.28 -6.10 -0.41
N VAL A 75 6.94 -5.23 0.33
CA VAL A 75 6.32 -4.03 0.92
C VAL A 75 7.20 -2.83 0.64
N SER A 76 6.59 -1.72 0.26
CA SER A 76 7.21 -0.40 0.26
C SER A 76 6.44 0.51 1.19
N TYR A 77 7.16 1.34 1.95
CA TYR A 77 6.53 2.22 2.93
C TYR A 77 7.19 3.59 2.98
N THR A 78 6.43 4.56 3.46
CA THR A 78 6.86 5.94 3.67
C THR A 78 6.26 6.46 4.96
N ILE A 79 7.08 7.12 5.77
CA ILE A 79 6.66 7.85 6.96
C ILE A 79 6.94 9.32 6.73
N ALA A 80 5.94 10.15 7.00
CA ALA A 80 6.09 11.60 6.97
C ALA A 80 5.67 12.20 8.31
N LEU A 81 6.40 13.24 8.74
CA LEU A 81 6.04 14.15 9.83
C LEU A 81 5.82 15.53 9.25
N GLU A 82 4.72 16.17 9.62
CA GLU A 82 4.33 17.50 9.11
C GLU A 82 4.40 17.63 7.59
N GLY A 83 4.11 16.52 6.86
CA GLY A 83 4.20 16.47 5.40
C GLY A 83 5.59 16.16 4.83
N HIS A 84 6.66 16.26 5.62
CA HIS A 84 8.02 15.91 5.20
C HIS A 84 8.22 14.40 5.27
N LYS A 85 8.65 13.79 4.16
CA LYS A 85 8.95 12.35 4.09
C LYS A 85 10.25 12.06 4.81
N ILE A 86 10.18 11.71 6.07
CA ILE A 86 11.37 11.50 6.91
C ILE A 86 11.98 10.10 6.78
N MET A 87 11.18 9.11 6.39
CA MET A 87 11.63 7.73 6.23
C MET A 87 10.95 7.06 5.06
N THR A 88 11.72 6.26 4.31
CA THR A 88 11.21 5.37 3.28
C THR A 88 11.95 4.03 3.36
N GLY A 89 11.31 2.96 2.93
CA GLY A 89 11.94 1.66 2.88
C GLY A 89 11.18 0.66 2.05
N VAL A 90 11.83 -0.48 1.82
CA VAL A 90 11.28 -1.65 1.17
C VAL A 90 11.72 -2.90 1.94
N SER A 91 10.92 -3.94 1.89
CA SER A 91 11.27 -5.26 2.40
C SER A 91 10.64 -6.33 1.53
N ASN A 92 11.35 -7.45 1.36
CA ASN A 92 10.88 -8.67 0.70
C ASN A 92 11.03 -9.91 1.60
N ASP A 93 11.58 -9.73 2.80
CA ASP A 93 11.61 -10.75 3.84
C ASP A 93 10.29 -10.67 4.63
N LEU A 94 9.29 -11.36 4.11
CA LEU A 94 7.92 -11.26 4.58
C LEU A 94 7.33 -12.65 4.81
N PRO A 95 6.59 -12.85 5.90
CA PRO A 95 5.97 -14.13 6.20
C PRO A 95 4.79 -14.41 5.25
N ARG A 96 4.50 -15.69 5.06
CA ARG A 96 3.23 -16.16 4.55
C ARG A 96 2.20 -16.08 5.69
N ILE A 97 1.02 -15.55 5.41
CA ILE A 97 -0.08 -15.45 6.38
C ILE A 97 -1.17 -16.43 5.95
N GLU A 98 -1.45 -17.39 6.81
CA GLU A 98 -2.41 -18.45 6.51
C GLU A 98 -3.84 -17.92 6.32
N ALA A 99 -4.69 -18.75 5.72
CA ALA A 99 -6.12 -18.47 5.58
C ALA A 99 -6.74 -18.22 6.96
N TYR A 100 -7.52 -17.14 7.08
CA TYR A 100 -8.12 -16.69 8.34
C TYR A 100 -7.13 -16.50 9.49
N GLY A 101 -5.83 -16.34 9.15
CA GLY A 101 -4.74 -16.17 10.10
C GLY A 101 -4.28 -14.72 10.25
N GLU A 102 -3.33 -14.54 11.14
CA GLU A 102 -2.61 -13.28 11.31
C GLU A 102 -1.10 -13.51 11.28
N GLY A 103 -0.34 -12.45 10.96
CA GLY A 103 1.12 -12.48 10.96
C GLY A 103 1.69 -11.10 11.22
N ASP A 104 2.88 -11.08 11.80
CA ASP A 104 3.64 -9.87 12.07
C ASP A 104 4.75 -9.68 11.02
N VAL A 105 4.92 -8.45 10.57
CA VAL A 105 5.96 -8.02 9.62
C VAL A 105 6.80 -6.95 10.26
N GLU A 106 8.11 -7.10 10.25
CA GLU A 106 9.05 -6.09 10.72
C GLU A 106 9.65 -5.31 9.54
N LEU A 107 9.60 -3.98 9.63
CA LEU A 107 10.15 -3.08 8.64
C LEU A 107 11.28 -2.26 9.26
N ASN A 108 12.44 -2.22 8.59
CA ASN A 108 13.58 -1.40 9.02
C ASN A 108 13.59 -0.09 8.24
N ALA A 109 13.50 1.04 8.93
CA ALA A 109 13.47 2.37 8.37
C ALA A 109 14.71 3.19 8.75
N SER A 110 15.26 3.94 7.80
CA SER A 110 16.31 4.92 8.02
C SER A 110 15.80 6.32 7.73
N VAL A 111 16.25 7.30 8.51
CA VAL A 111 15.87 8.71 8.30
C VAL A 111 16.57 9.27 7.05
N ASP A 112 15.82 9.98 6.23
CA ASP A 112 16.36 10.75 5.12
C ASP A 112 16.89 12.10 5.63
N MET A 113 18.20 12.35 5.48
CA MET A 113 18.84 13.56 5.99
C MET A 113 18.28 14.84 5.39
N PHE A 114 18.04 14.87 4.08
CA PHE A 114 17.58 16.09 3.40
C PHE A 114 16.16 16.46 3.81
N SER A 115 15.31 15.48 3.97
CA SER A 115 13.93 15.66 4.44
C SER A 115 13.88 16.08 5.92
N GLY A 116 14.84 15.62 6.72
CA GLY A 116 15.00 16.03 8.12
C GLY A 116 15.32 17.52 8.27
N ILE A 117 16.14 18.10 7.40
CA ILE A 117 16.48 19.54 7.40
C ILE A 117 15.22 20.37 7.15
N GLY A 118 14.38 19.98 6.20
CA GLY A 118 13.10 20.64 5.92
C GLY A 118 12.18 20.66 7.13
N LEU A 119 12.06 19.52 7.81
CA LEU A 119 11.25 19.41 9.04
C LEU A 119 11.76 20.33 10.15
N ILE A 120 13.08 20.34 10.40
CA ILE A 120 13.70 21.20 11.41
C ILE A 120 13.46 22.66 11.08
N SER A 121 13.62 23.08 9.82
CA SER A 121 13.36 24.44 9.38
C SER A 121 11.91 24.88 9.65
N ASP A 122 10.95 23.99 9.38
CA ASP A 122 9.53 24.24 9.64
C ASP A 122 9.21 24.29 11.14
N MET A 123 9.85 23.44 11.94
CA MET A 123 9.70 23.46 13.41
C MET A 123 10.23 24.77 14.01
N ILE A 124 11.35 25.29 13.52
CA ILE A 124 11.90 26.57 13.96
C ILE A 124 10.96 27.74 13.60
N ARG A 125 10.36 27.71 12.41
CA ARG A 125 9.42 28.74 11.97
C ARG A 125 8.10 28.72 12.75
N ASN A 126 7.66 27.54 13.16
CA ASN A 126 6.35 27.31 13.78
C ASN A 126 6.51 26.79 15.23
N GLN A 127 7.16 27.56 16.08
CA GLN A 127 7.53 27.20 17.47
C GLN A 127 6.35 26.87 18.41
N LYS A 128 5.11 27.22 18.05
CA LYS A 128 3.91 26.99 18.88
C LYS A 128 3.12 25.75 18.35
N ARG A 129 3.69 24.58 18.47
CA ARG A 129 2.98 23.34 18.14
C ARG A 129 2.89 22.46 19.37
N ASP A 130 1.69 22.11 19.77
CA ASP A 130 1.43 21.19 20.87
C ASP A 130 1.48 19.72 20.41
N ALA A 131 1.44 19.48 19.09
CA ALA A 131 1.48 18.17 18.51
C ALA A 131 2.13 18.14 17.11
N LEU A 132 2.72 17.00 16.72
CA LEU A 132 3.26 16.72 15.40
C LEU A 132 2.35 15.73 14.67
N ASN A 133 1.93 16.10 13.48
CA ASN A 133 1.14 15.22 12.62
C ASN A 133 2.04 14.20 11.91
N TYR A 134 1.71 12.94 12.00
CA TYR A 134 2.39 11.89 11.26
C TYR A 134 1.48 11.23 10.22
N SER A 135 2.07 10.73 9.17
CA SER A 135 1.42 9.82 8.24
C SER A 135 2.32 8.65 7.90
N PHE A 136 1.75 7.46 7.99
CA PHE A 136 2.33 6.20 7.51
C PHE A 136 1.57 5.75 6.28
N LYS A 137 2.30 5.43 5.21
CA LYS A 137 1.75 4.83 3.99
C LYS A 137 2.56 3.61 3.66
N ALA A 138 1.89 2.50 3.37
CA ALA A 138 2.54 1.29 2.87
C ALA A 138 1.76 0.73 1.67
N LYS A 139 2.50 0.04 0.80
CA LYS A 139 1.98 -0.74 -0.33
C LYS A 139 2.54 -2.15 -0.19
N LEU A 140 1.65 -3.13 -0.06
CA LEU A 140 2.00 -4.54 0.04
C LEU A 140 1.65 -5.20 -1.29
N ASP A 141 2.63 -5.89 -1.84
CA ASP A 141 2.47 -6.73 -3.03
C ASP A 141 2.12 -8.16 -2.58
N VAL A 142 0.99 -8.63 -3.02
CA VAL A 142 0.46 -9.98 -2.71
C VAL A 142 0.44 -10.88 -3.95
N GLY A 143 1.18 -10.49 -4.99
CA GLY A 143 1.37 -11.27 -6.22
C GLY A 143 0.50 -10.81 -7.38
N THR A 144 0.77 -11.40 -8.54
CA THR A 144 0.33 -10.91 -9.86
C THR A 144 -1.19 -10.87 -10.07
N PHE A 145 -1.95 -11.68 -9.36
CA PHE A 145 -3.41 -11.79 -9.54
C PHE A 145 -4.23 -10.99 -8.53
N HIS A 146 -3.57 -10.25 -7.64
CA HIS A 146 -4.23 -9.46 -6.62
C HIS A 146 -3.80 -7.99 -6.71
N PRO A 147 -4.71 -7.04 -6.45
CA PRO A 147 -4.33 -5.64 -6.39
C PRO A 147 -3.40 -5.37 -5.20
N LEU A 148 -2.50 -4.39 -5.36
CA LEU A 148 -1.67 -3.92 -4.26
C LEU A 148 -2.52 -3.47 -3.08
N ILE A 149 -2.26 -4.00 -1.89
CA ILE A 149 -2.90 -3.54 -0.65
C ILE A 149 -2.25 -2.21 -0.26
N ARG A 150 -3.07 -1.16 -0.15
CA ARG A 150 -2.61 0.17 0.27
C ARG A 150 -3.08 0.45 1.69
N VAL A 151 -2.12 0.72 2.55
CA VAL A 151 -2.35 1.11 3.94
C VAL A 151 -2.03 2.58 4.09
N SER A 152 -2.90 3.33 4.75
CA SER A 152 -2.65 4.72 5.12
C SER A 152 -3.16 4.95 6.54
N LYS A 153 -2.26 5.39 7.42
CA LYS A 153 -2.58 5.79 8.79
C LYS A 153 -2.10 7.22 9.01
N LYS A 154 -2.90 7.99 9.71
CA LYS A 154 -2.55 9.37 10.12
C LYS A 154 -2.87 9.53 11.58
N GLY A 155 -2.12 10.35 12.26
CA GLY A 155 -2.34 10.68 13.66
C GLY A 155 -1.49 11.88 14.07
N SER A 156 -1.54 12.21 15.36
CA SER A 156 -0.74 13.25 15.95
C SER A 156 0.01 12.72 17.17
N LEU A 157 1.24 13.18 17.36
CA LEU A 157 2.09 12.92 18.52
C LEU A 157 2.08 14.19 19.36
N SER A 158 1.55 14.12 20.58
CA SER A 158 1.63 15.26 21.52
C SER A 158 3.09 15.53 21.90
N LEU A 159 3.50 16.79 21.87
CA LEU A 159 4.82 17.25 22.30
C LEU A 159 4.82 17.67 23.77
N THR A 160 3.66 17.76 24.39
CA THR A 160 3.53 18.04 25.82
C THR A 160 3.86 16.77 26.59
N ALA A 161 4.91 16.81 27.41
CA ALA A 161 5.19 15.75 28.37
C ALA A 161 4.02 15.61 29.36
N PRO A 162 3.69 14.40 29.81
CA PRO A 162 2.66 14.19 30.83
C PRO A 162 3.05 14.85 32.16
#